data_1bb368a852e19960b7d4d1640abf2534
#
_entry.id   1bb368a852e19960b7d4d1640abf2534
#
_cell.length_a   1.000
_cell.length_b   1.000
_cell.length_c   1.000
_cell.angle_alpha   90.00
_cell.angle_beta   90.00
_cell.angle_gamma   90.00
#
_symmetry.space_group_name_H-M   'P 1'
#
loop_
_entity.id
_entity.type
_entity.pdbx_description
1 polymer ?
#
loop_
_entity_poly.entity_id
_entity_poly.type
_entity_poly.pdbx_seq_one_letter_code
_entity_poly.pdbx_strand_id
1 'polypeptide(L)'
;MIRKPFLDNLRYGIVLSVAVYHVFYQFNSVGVITNVLIPGIPALDAPLYVLYPWFMAALFMISGICARYSLEKQTGKQYLKGKVRRQLIPSIAIIFLIGWSTGWVTDQYANIFGGGQVPGFAKYLVWCMSGIGVLWFLHELLLCEVVLVLIRKLDKKDRLWQLGGKANFPVICLLVLGMWGSAYILNTPVIEVYRNGFYLFCFLAGYILFSHEQIQSLLAKWAPCMLAVSGVLAVVYTVHFWGQNYAALNNLKAPLTNLYAWFACLGVLGAGKRWLDKETAFTRCMASRSFGIYVLHNPLLVLLAWAMDKLLHFPVWSMYLLLPVLLALLLPPLIALIKRIPVLRTLVLGEK
;
A
#
# COMPACT_ATOMS: atom_id res chain seq x y z
N MET A 1 -9.45 -2.23 -24.47
CA MET A 1 -9.75 -2.54 -23.04
C MET A 1 -10.74 -1.50 -22.58
N ILE A 2 -11.91 -1.90 -22.13
CA ILE A 2 -12.78 -0.95 -21.44
C ILE A 2 -12.05 -0.65 -20.12
N ARG A 3 -11.41 0.51 -20.06
CA ARG A 3 -10.78 1.02 -18.85
C ARG A 3 -11.86 1.23 -17.82
N LYS A 4 -11.65 0.79 -16.59
CA LYS A 4 -12.60 1.01 -15.49
C LYS A 4 -12.09 2.18 -14.65
N PRO A 5 -12.61 3.40 -14.85
CA PRO A 5 -12.08 4.61 -14.23
C PRO A 5 -12.04 4.53 -12.71
N PHE A 6 -13.04 3.91 -12.10
CA PHE A 6 -13.11 3.81 -10.63
C PHE A 6 -11.92 3.07 -10.00
N LEU A 7 -11.36 2.06 -10.68
CA LEU A 7 -10.19 1.34 -10.17
C LEU A 7 -8.94 2.21 -10.19
N ASP A 8 -8.76 3.01 -11.24
CA ASP A 8 -7.65 3.96 -11.32
C ASP A 8 -7.82 5.07 -10.29
N ASN A 9 -9.06 5.57 -10.13
CA ASN A 9 -9.40 6.63 -9.16
C ASN A 9 -9.20 6.16 -7.72
N LEU A 10 -9.63 4.94 -7.38
CA LEU A 10 -9.38 4.34 -6.07
C LEU A 10 -7.87 4.15 -5.83
N ARG A 11 -7.15 3.62 -6.83
CA ARG A 11 -5.71 3.38 -6.69
C ARG A 11 -4.95 4.65 -6.37
N TYR A 12 -5.13 5.73 -7.17
CA TYR A 12 -4.41 6.96 -6.88
C TYR A 12 -4.86 7.62 -5.57
N GLY A 13 -6.16 7.56 -5.25
CA GLY A 13 -6.69 8.07 -3.99
C GLY A 13 -6.08 7.38 -2.77
N ILE A 14 -6.00 6.05 -2.80
CA ILE A 14 -5.35 5.28 -1.73
C ILE A 14 -3.84 5.58 -1.69
N VAL A 15 -3.16 5.70 -2.83
CA VAL A 15 -1.72 6.05 -2.86
C VAL A 15 -1.48 7.44 -2.24
N LEU A 16 -2.35 8.41 -2.48
CA LEU A 16 -2.26 9.70 -1.79
C LEU A 16 -2.49 9.57 -0.28
N SER A 17 -3.47 8.76 0.13
CA SER A 17 -3.70 8.47 1.55
C SER A 17 -2.49 7.76 2.18
N VAL A 18 -1.80 6.88 1.45
CA VAL A 18 -0.53 6.25 1.87
C VAL A 18 0.56 7.29 2.10
N ALA A 19 0.71 8.27 1.19
CA ALA A 19 1.71 9.33 1.36
C ALA A 19 1.43 10.21 2.59
N VAL A 20 0.16 10.57 2.82
CA VAL A 20 -0.27 11.31 4.02
C VAL A 20 -0.08 10.45 5.29
N TYR A 21 -0.49 9.17 5.25
CA TYR A 21 -0.28 8.22 6.36
C TYR A 21 1.19 8.17 6.78
N HIS A 22 2.14 8.12 5.83
CA HIS A 22 3.56 8.04 6.15
C HIS A 22 4.09 9.29 6.85
N VAL A 23 3.48 10.48 6.69
CA VAL A 23 3.82 11.66 7.50
C VAL A 23 3.52 11.40 8.97
N PHE A 24 2.30 10.93 9.29
CA PHE A 24 1.93 10.58 10.66
C PHE A 24 2.72 9.38 11.19
N TYR A 25 2.97 8.39 10.32
CA TYR A 25 3.76 7.20 10.65
C TYR A 25 5.17 7.55 11.12
N GLN A 26 5.87 8.49 10.46
CA GLN A 26 7.23 8.87 10.85
C GLN A 26 7.32 9.44 12.27
N PHE A 27 6.24 10.04 12.76
CA PHE A 27 6.16 10.67 14.08
C PHE A 27 5.18 9.97 15.01
N ASN A 28 4.94 8.64 14.84
CA ASN A 28 4.02 7.93 15.71
C ASN A 28 4.53 7.88 17.17
N SER A 29 3.59 7.92 18.12
CA SER A 29 3.90 7.85 19.54
C SER A 29 3.75 6.44 20.14
N VAL A 30 3.38 5.44 19.31
CA VAL A 30 2.97 4.11 19.77
C VAL A 30 4.02 3.01 19.55
N GLY A 31 5.26 3.41 19.25
CA GLY A 31 6.41 2.50 19.19
C GLY A 31 6.50 1.68 17.89
N VAL A 32 5.85 2.13 16.80
CA VAL A 32 6.12 1.58 15.48
C VAL A 32 7.48 2.11 15.01
N ILE A 33 8.36 1.20 14.57
CA ILE A 33 9.73 1.56 14.13
C ILE A 33 9.66 2.39 12.85
N THR A 34 10.34 3.53 12.87
CA THR A 34 10.39 4.51 11.76
C THR A 34 11.81 4.87 11.36
N ASN A 35 11.95 5.65 10.29
CA ASN A 35 13.26 6.10 9.81
C ASN A 35 13.79 7.31 10.59
N VAL A 36 12.91 8.13 11.13
CA VAL A 36 13.28 9.29 11.97
C VAL A 36 12.81 9.04 13.39
N LEU A 37 13.71 9.15 14.36
CA LEU A 37 13.40 8.92 15.78
C LEU A 37 13.05 10.24 16.45
N ILE A 38 12.03 10.91 15.93
CA ILE A 38 11.52 12.19 16.47
C ILE A 38 10.25 11.87 17.26
N PRO A 39 10.17 12.24 18.55
CA PRO A 39 8.96 12.04 19.35
C PRO A 39 7.75 12.73 18.72
N GLY A 40 6.68 11.97 18.47
CA GLY A 40 5.45 12.51 17.91
C GLY A 40 4.50 13.08 18.93
N ILE A 41 3.35 13.53 18.45
CA ILE A 41 2.24 14.08 19.26
C ILE A 41 1.14 13.04 19.34
N PRO A 42 0.88 12.41 20.53
CA PRO A 42 -0.07 11.29 20.63
C PRO A 42 -1.47 11.61 20.09
N ALA A 43 -1.96 12.85 20.26
CA ALA A 43 -3.25 13.28 19.74
C ALA A 43 -3.34 13.21 18.20
N LEU A 44 -2.21 13.21 17.49
CA LEU A 44 -2.14 13.15 16.04
C LEU A 44 -1.97 11.72 15.49
N ASP A 45 -2.03 10.69 16.32
CA ASP A 45 -1.96 9.29 15.87
C ASP A 45 -3.27 8.77 15.28
N ALA A 46 -4.40 9.46 15.44
CA ALA A 46 -5.70 9.02 14.94
C ALA A 46 -5.72 8.59 13.45
N PRO A 47 -5.07 9.32 12.51
CA PRO A 47 -5.01 8.91 11.10
C PRO A 47 -4.36 7.53 10.90
N LEU A 48 -3.44 7.12 11.77
CA LEU A 48 -2.77 5.83 11.71
C LEU A 48 -3.76 4.68 11.98
N TYR A 49 -4.58 4.82 13.01
CA TYR A 49 -5.61 3.83 13.34
C TYR A 49 -6.71 3.77 12.27
N VAL A 50 -7.09 4.92 11.73
CA VAL A 50 -8.16 5.00 10.73
C VAL A 50 -7.73 4.39 9.37
N LEU A 51 -6.48 4.58 8.95
CA LEU A 51 -6.04 4.18 7.61
C LEU A 51 -5.41 2.78 7.57
N TYR A 52 -4.56 2.46 8.54
CA TYR A 52 -3.69 1.29 8.50
C TYR A 52 -4.39 -0.06 8.28
N PRO A 53 -5.54 -0.38 8.92
CA PRO A 53 -6.13 -1.70 8.80
C PRO A 53 -6.57 -2.09 7.40
N TRP A 54 -7.00 -1.14 6.55
CA TRP A 54 -7.70 -1.44 5.30
C TRP A 54 -7.02 -0.96 4.01
N PHE A 55 -6.24 0.14 4.03
CA PHE A 55 -5.79 0.79 2.80
C PHE A 55 -4.90 -0.10 1.93
N MET A 56 -3.99 -0.89 2.53
CA MET A 56 -3.16 -1.84 1.78
C MET A 56 -3.97 -3.05 1.32
N ALA A 57 -4.89 -3.57 2.17
CA ALA A 57 -5.80 -4.64 1.79
C ALA A 57 -6.63 -4.25 0.55
N ALA A 58 -7.16 -3.03 0.50
CA ALA A 58 -7.89 -2.51 -0.66
C ALA A 58 -7.01 -2.43 -1.91
N LEU A 59 -5.72 -2.03 -1.80
CA LEU A 59 -4.80 -2.02 -2.95
C LEU A 59 -4.53 -3.42 -3.48
N PHE A 60 -4.41 -4.44 -2.61
CA PHE A 60 -4.29 -5.84 -3.04
C PHE A 60 -5.57 -6.32 -3.73
N MET A 61 -6.76 -6.00 -3.21
CA MET A 61 -8.04 -6.32 -3.87
C MET A 61 -8.15 -5.67 -5.25
N ILE A 62 -7.85 -4.37 -5.37
CA ILE A 62 -7.84 -3.65 -6.65
C ILE A 62 -6.84 -4.29 -7.63
N SER A 63 -5.66 -4.68 -7.14
CA SER A 63 -4.64 -5.35 -7.95
C SER A 63 -5.11 -6.72 -8.46
N GLY A 64 -5.84 -7.48 -7.62
CA GLY A 64 -6.47 -8.74 -8.00
C GLY A 64 -7.53 -8.56 -9.10
N ILE A 65 -8.40 -7.54 -8.98
CA ILE A 65 -9.38 -7.20 -10.02
C ILE A 65 -8.65 -6.88 -11.34
N CYS A 66 -7.61 -6.05 -11.29
CA CYS A 66 -6.82 -5.71 -12.47
C CYS A 66 -6.08 -6.89 -13.07
N ALA A 67 -5.62 -7.84 -12.23
CA ALA A 67 -4.99 -9.07 -12.68
C ALA A 67 -5.95 -9.94 -13.51
N ARG A 68 -7.24 -10.04 -13.10
CA ARG A 68 -8.28 -10.72 -13.87
C ARG A 68 -8.36 -10.18 -15.28
N TYR A 69 -8.62 -8.88 -15.42
CA TYR A 69 -8.78 -8.26 -16.74
C TYR A 69 -7.51 -8.30 -17.59
N SER A 70 -6.35 -8.35 -16.97
CA SER A 70 -5.07 -8.49 -17.67
C SER A 70 -4.87 -9.91 -18.21
N LEU A 71 -5.17 -10.93 -17.40
CA LEU A 71 -4.98 -12.35 -17.74
C LEU A 71 -6.03 -12.91 -18.71
N GLU A 72 -7.11 -12.18 -18.97
CA GLU A 72 -8.04 -12.48 -20.09
C GLU A 72 -7.42 -12.22 -21.47
N LYS A 73 -6.37 -11.39 -21.55
CA LYS A 73 -5.78 -10.93 -22.83
C LYS A 73 -4.36 -11.39 -23.07
N GLN A 74 -3.74 -12.06 -22.11
CA GLN A 74 -2.35 -12.49 -22.20
C GLN A 74 -2.12 -13.78 -21.42
N THR A 75 -1.08 -14.50 -21.81
CA THR A 75 -0.66 -15.72 -21.10
C THR A 75 -0.05 -15.36 -19.74
N GLY A 76 -0.06 -16.33 -18.79
CA GLY A 76 0.57 -16.15 -17.47
C GLY A 76 2.06 -15.77 -17.57
N LYS A 77 2.80 -16.33 -18.55
CA LYS A 77 4.21 -15.98 -18.80
C LYS A 77 4.38 -14.53 -19.23
N GLN A 78 3.55 -14.05 -20.15
CA GLN A 78 3.56 -12.65 -20.61
C GLN A 78 3.19 -11.69 -19.47
N TYR A 79 2.19 -12.08 -18.67
CA TYR A 79 1.76 -11.32 -17.49
C TYR A 79 2.90 -11.14 -16.50
N LEU A 80 3.54 -12.24 -16.04
CA LEU A 80 4.66 -12.17 -15.08
C LEU A 80 5.86 -11.42 -15.65
N LYS A 81 6.23 -11.60 -16.93
CA LYS A 81 7.29 -10.82 -17.58
C LYS A 81 7.00 -9.32 -17.54
N GLY A 82 5.72 -8.94 -17.74
CA GLY A 82 5.29 -7.55 -17.61
C GLY A 82 5.40 -7.02 -16.19
N LYS A 83 5.11 -7.86 -15.18
CA LYS A 83 5.19 -7.51 -13.75
C LYS A 83 6.62 -7.39 -13.26
N VAL A 84 7.49 -8.33 -13.62
CA VAL A 84 8.94 -8.23 -13.33
C VAL A 84 9.49 -6.90 -13.84
N ARG A 85 9.14 -6.51 -15.06
CA ARG A 85 9.61 -5.26 -15.64
C ARG A 85 9.07 -4.01 -14.94
N ARG A 86 7.79 -4.01 -14.52
CA ARG A 86 7.12 -2.81 -13.98
C ARG A 86 7.14 -2.72 -12.45
N GLN A 87 7.54 -3.78 -11.76
CA GLN A 87 7.53 -3.85 -10.30
C GLN A 87 8.90 -4.25 -9.77
N LEU A 88 9.44 -5.42 -10.17
CA LEU A 88 10.67 -5.94 -9.60
C LEU A 88 11.90 -5.12 -10.02
N ILE A 89 12.05 -4.81 -11.31
CA ILE A 89 13.20 -4.00 -11.79
C ILE A 89 13.19 -2.62 -11.14
N PRO A 90 12.07 -1.84 -11.13
CA PRO A 90 12.05 -0.58 -10.42
C PRO A 90 12.30 -0.72 -8.91
N SER A 91 11.74 -1.72 -8.27
CA SER A 91 11.96 -1.95 -6.84
C SER A 91 13.44 -2.14 -6.52
N ILE A 92 14.13 -3.03 -7.24
CA ILE A 92 15.57 -3.27 -7.06
C ILE A 92 16.36 -2.00 -7.37
N ALA A 93 16.07 -1.33 -8.48
CA ALA A 93 16.78 -0.10 -8.87
C ALA A 93 16.60 1.00 -7.81
N ILE A 94 15.41 1.19 -7.27
CA ILE A 94 15.13 2.20 -6.24
C ILE A 94 15.87 1.89 -4.95
N ILE A 95 15.96 0.63 -4.52
CA ILE A 95 16.71 0.22 -3.33
C ILE A 95 18.17 0.73 -3.43
N PHE A 96 18.81 0.50 -4.56
CA PHE A 96 20.22 0.89 -4.74
C PHE A 96 20.40 2.37 -5.12
N LEU A 97 19.51 2.97 -5.92
CA LEU A 97 19.67 4.35 -6.37
C LEU A 97 19.21 5.40 -5.35
N ILE A 98 18.18 5.09 -4.57
CA ILE A 98 17.49 6.05 -3.71
C ILE A 98 17.38 5.54 -2.27
N GLY A 99 17.12 4.23 -2.06
CA GLY A 99 16.84 3.65 -0.75
C GLY A 99 17.97 3.85 0.26
N TRP A 100 19.22 3.87 -0.19
CA TRP A 100 20.37 4.18 0.67
C TRP A 100 20.22 5.50 1.43
N SER A 101 19.57 6.52 0.83
CA SER A 101 19.38 7.82 1.48
C SER A 101 18.43 7.72 2.69
N THR A 102 17.40 6.90 2.59
CA THR A 102 16.49 6.60 3.71
C THR A 102 17.22 5.86 4.82
N GLY A 103 18.01 4.84 4.48
CA GLY A 103 18.82 4.10 5.45
C GLY A 103 19.92 4.96 6.08
N TRP A 104 20.52 5.86 5.32
CA TRP A 104 21.47 6.84 5.85
C TRP A 104 20.81 7.77 6.88
N VAL A 105 19.61 8.27 6.60
CA VAL A 105 18.86 9.06 7.59
C VAL A 105 18.58 8.25 8.84
N THR A 106 18.15 6.99 8.69
CA THR A 106 17.93 6.11 9.86
C THR A 106 19.20 5.98 10.71
N ASP A 107 20.37 5.86 10.07
CA ASP A 107 21.65 5.78 10.78
C ASP A 107 21.99 7.09 11.53
N GLN A 108 21.61 8.26 11.02
CA GLN A 108 21.80 9.55 11.72
C GLN A 108 21.02 9.62 13.05
N TYR A 109 19.94 8.86 13.21
CA TYR A 109 19.14 8.81 14.44
C TYR A 109 19.48 7.59 15.31
N ALA A 110 19.62 6.43 14.69
CA ALA A 110 19.75 5.15 15.40
C ALA A 110 21.20 4.74 15.68
N ASN A 111 22.20 5.44 15.07
CA ASN A 111 23.63 5.07 15.15
C ASN A 111 23.86 3.57 14.91
N ILE A 112 23.38 3.07 13.78
CA ILE A 112 23.32 1.62 13.44
C ILE A 112 24.68 0.94 13.59
N PHE A 113 25.78 1.66 13.33
CA PHE A 113 27.13 1.11 13.37
C PHE A 113 27.88 1.34 14.69
N GLY A 114 27.25 2.02 15.68
CA GLY A 114 27.81 2.19 17.04
C GLY A 114 29.20 2.83 17.10
N GLY A 115 29.59 3.60 16.06
CA GLY A 115 30.95 4.17 15.96
C GLY A 115 32.02 3.18 15.52
N GLY A 116 31.68 1.92 15.19
CA GLY A 116 32.59 0.90 14.71
C GLY A 116 33.19 1.24 13.32
N GLN A 117 34.41 0.76 13.06
CA GLN A 117 35.05 0.88 11.76
C GLN A 117 34.44 -0.13 10.77
N VAL A 118 33.34 0.26 10.13
CA VAL A 118 32.69 -0.54 9.09
C VAL A 118 33.10 0.01 7.73
N PRO A 119 33.54 -0.84 6.77
CA PRO A 119 33.87 -0.41 5.42
C PRO A 119 32.74 0.33 4.73
N GLY A 120 33.05 1.41 3.99
CA GLY A 120 32.02 2.25 3.35
C GLY A 120 31.05 1.50 2.45
N PHE A 121 31.53 0.49 1.71
CA PHE A 121 30.67 -0.36 0.90
C PHE A 121 29.68 -1.17 1.75
N ALA A 122 30.09 -1.70 2.89
CA ALA A 122 29.19 -2.44 3.80
C ALA A 122 28.14 -1.51 4.42
N LYS A 123 28.52 -0.28 4.80
CA LYS A 123 27.57 0.74 5.25
C LYS A 123 26.53 1.04 4.17
N TYR A 124 26.95 1.26 2.93
CA TYR A 124 26.05 1.49 1.82
C TYR A 124 25.06 0.37 1.62
N LEU A 125 25.48 -0.91 1.65
CA LEU A 125 24.56 -2.06 1.54
C LEU A 125 23.55 -2.10 2.70
N VAL A 126 23.99 -1.85 3.93
CA VAL A 126 23.07 -1.78 5.09
C VAL A 126 22.05 -0.66 4.92
N TRP A 127 22.48 0.53 4.48
CA TRP A 127 21.58 1.64 4.21
C TRP A 127 20.58 1.30 3.09
N CYS A 128 21.01 0.63 2.01
CA CYS A 128 20.12 0.18 0.94
C CYS A 128 19.05 -0.78 1.50
N MET A 129 19.43 -1.74 2.32
CA MET A 129 18.51 -2.72 2.91
C MET A 129 17.54 -2.07 3.90
N SER A 130 18.02 -1.13 4.72
CA SER A 130 17.17 -0.33 5.62
C SER A 130 16.20 0.58 4.86
N GLY A 131 16.54 0.93 3.62
CA GLY A 131 15.73 1.79 2.74
C GLY A 131 14.67 1.07 1.91
N ILE A 132 14.44 -0.25 2.10
CA ILE A 132 13.38 -0.99 1.39
C ILE A 132 12.01 -0.31 1.61
N GLY A 133 11.72 0.09 2.86
CA GLY A 133 10.56 0.91 3.21
C GLY A 133 9.28 0.45 2.51
N VAL A 134 8.61 1.37 1.82
CA VAL A 134 7.32 1.15 1.15
C VAL A 134 7.37 0.12 0.00
N LEU A 135 8.55 -0.25 -0.49
CA LEU A 135 8.69 -1.18 -1.62
C LEU A 135 8.24 -2.61 -1.29
N TRP A 136 8.09 -2.93 0.00
CA TRP A 136 7.57 -4.22 0.46
C TRP A 136 6.27 -4.62 -0.27
N PHE A 137 5.37 -3.66 -0.55
CA PHE A 137 4.13 -3.94 -1.26
C PHE A 137 4.35 -4.49 -2.67
N LEU A 138 5.36 -4.01 -3.40
CA LEU A 138 5.68 -4.50 -4.74
C LEU A 138 6.18 -5.95 -4.71
N HIS A 139 6.97 -6.30 -3.68
CA HIS A 139 7.48 -7.65 -3.49
C HIS A 139 6.34 -8.63 -3.15
N GLU A 140 5.51 -8.26 -2.18
CA GLU A 140 4.35 -9.03 -1.75
C GLU A 140 3.33 -9.18 -2.88
N LEU A 141 3.09 -8.11 -3.66
CA LEU A 141 2.19 -8.15 -4.79
C LEU A 141 2.71 -9.09 -5.89
N LEU A 142 4.02 -9.08 -6.17
CA LEU A 142 4.62 -10.01 -7.12
C LEU A 142 4.49 -11.47 -6.67
N LEU A 143 4.65 -11.74 -5.36
CA LEU A 143 4.41 -13.06 -4.80
C LEU A 143 2.95 -13.51 -5.04
N CYS A 144 1.97 -12.65 -4.74
CA CYS A 144 0.56 -12.94 -4.99
C CYS A 144 0.29 -13.22 -6.48
N GLU A 145 0.92 -12.47 -7.39
CA GLU A 145 0.79 -12.64 -8.84
C GLU A 145 1.40 -13.95 -9.34
N VAL A 146 2.51 -14.38 -8.78
CA VAL A 146 3.13 -15.70 -9.07
C VAL A 146 2.19 -16.81 -8.59
N VAL A 147 1.69 -16.74 -7.36
CA VAL A 147 0.73 -17.72 -6.80
C VAL A 147 -0.53 -17.78 -7.66
N LEU A 148 -1.08 -16.65 -8.10
CA LEU A 148 -2.23 -16.61 -8.99
C LEU A 148 -1.98 -17.37 -10.30
N VAL A 149 -0.82 -17.16 -10.93
CA VAL A 149 -0.49 -17.87 -12.19
C VAL A 149 -0.37 -19.37 -11.96
N LEU A 150 0.13 -19.81 -10.79
CA LEU A 150 0.14 -21.24 -10.42
C LEU A 150 -1.28 -21.77 -10.20
N ILE A 151 -2.15 -21.06 -9.48
CA ILE A 151 -3.56 -21.42 -9.29
C ILE A 151 -4.24 -21.58 -10.65
N ARG A 152 -4.05 -20.66 -11.59
CA ARG A 152 -4.63 -20.75 -12.93
C ARG A 152 -4.15 -21.95 -13.76
N LYS A 153 -2.94 -22.43 -13.53
CA LYS A 153 -2.47 -23.68 -14.18
C LYS A 153 -3.23 -24.90 -13.67
N LEU A 154 -3.67 -24.89 -12.42
CA LEU A 154 -4.46 -25.96 -11.80
C LEU A 154 -5.94 -25.82 -12.14
N ASP A 155 -6.49 -24.60 -12.06
CA ASP A 155 -7.90 -24.28 -12.38
C ASP A 155 -8.06 -23.86 -13.86
N LYS A 156 -7.80 -24.78 -14.80
CA LYS A 156 -7.91 -24.54 -16.24
C LYS A 156 -9.32 -24.16 -16.72
N LYS A 157 -10.35 -24.47 -15.94
CA LYS A 157 -11.76 -24.20 -16.28
C LYS A 157 -12.28 -22.94 -15.60
N ASP A 158 -11.43 -22.15 -14.92
CA ASP A 158 -11.83 -20.93 -14.17
C ASP A 158 -12.97 -21.19 -13.15
N ARG A 159 -13.02 -22.39 -12.55
CA ARG A 159 -14.10 -22.79 -11.61
C ARG A 159 -14.17 -21.89 -10.39
N LEU A 160 -13.02 -21.51 -9.84
CA LEU A 160 -12.95 -20.61 -8.70
C LEU A 160 -13.58 -19.26 -9.02
N TRP A 161 -13.26 -18.70 -10.18
CA TRP A 161 -13.84 -17.44 -10.62
C TRP A 161 -15.35 -17.57 -10.84
N GLN A 162 -15.82 -18.64 -11.55
CA GLN A 162 -17.25 -18.87 -11.75
C GLN A 162 -18.01 -19.03 -10.42
N LEU A 163 -17.40 -19.67 -9.42
CA LEU A 163 -17.97 -19.78 -8.08
C LEU A 163 -18.09 -18.40 -7.41
N GLY A 164 -17.05 -17.59 -7.50
CA GLY A 164 -17.05 -16.22 -6.97
C GLY A 164 -18.20 -15.36 -7.51
N GLY A 165 -18.53 -15.52 -8.81
CA GLY A 165 -19.65 -14.81 -9.41
C GLY A 165 -21.02 -15.16 -8.83
N LYS A 166 -21.17 -16.30 -8.15
CA LYS A 166 -22.44 -16.73 -7.54
C LYS A 166 -22.63 -16.17 -6.12
N ALA A 167 -21.65 -15.45 -5.57
CA ALA A 167 -21.73 -14.91 -4.22
C ALA A 167 -22.83 -13.84 -4.12
N ASN A 168 -23.64 -13.96 -3.08
CA ASN A 168 -24.62 -12.95 -2.69
C ASN A 168 -24.06 -12.06 -1.58
N PHE A 169 -24.76 -10.99 -1.22
CA PHE A 169 -24.30 -10.01 -0.25
C PHE A 169 -24.01 -10.61 1.15
N PRO A 170 -24.84 -11.49 1.73
CA PRO A 170 -24.51 -12.16 2.99
C PRO A 170 -23.21 -12.97 2.93
N VAL A 171 -22.99 -13.73 1.85
CA VAL A 171 -21.75 -14.49 1.66
C VAL A 171 -20.54 -13.57 1.58
N ILE A 172 -20.66 -12.42 0.87
CA ILE A 172 -19.59 -11.42 0.81
C ILE A 172 -19.27 -10.89 2.21
N CYS A 173 -20.28 -10.59 3.02
CA CYS A 173 -20.08 -10.16 4.41
C CYS A 173 -19.38 -11.24 5.25
N LEU A 174 -19.79 -12.51 5.12
CA LEU A 174 -19.23 -13.64 5.87
C LEU A 174 -17.78 -13.97 5.50
N LEU A 175 -17.29 -13.54 4.34
CA LEU A 175 -15.88 -13.69 3.94
C LEU A 175 -14.92 -12.90 4.85
N VAL A 176 -15.41 -12.06 5.76
CA VAL A 176 -14.61 -11.52 6.87
C VAL A 176 -13.96 -12.63 7.69
N LEU A 177 -14.61 -13.78 7.86
CA LEU A 177 -14.03 -14.93 8.56
C LEU A 177 -12.81 -15.50 7.81
N GLY A 178 -12.88 -15.51 6.47
CA GLY A 178 -11.74 -15.89 5.62
C GLY A 178 -10.59 -14.90 5.73
N MET A 179 -10.88 -13.59 5.74
CA MET A 179 -9.88 -12.56 5.95
C MET A 179 -9.22 -12.69 7.33
N TRP A 180 -10.01 -12.85 8.38
CA TRP A 180 -9.51 -13.04 9.73
C TRP A 180 -8.67 -14.32 9.86
N GLY A 181 -9.16 -15.47 9.36
CA GLY A 181 -8.40 -16.71 9.34
C GLY A 181 -7.08 -16.59 8.60
N SER A 182 -7.06 -15.89 7.45
CA SER A 182 -5.83 -15.65 6.66
C SER A 182 -4.80 -14.80 7.41
N ALA A 183 -5.21 -13.98 8.37
CA ALA A 183 -4.31 -13.17 9.21
C ALA A 183 -3.41 -14.02 10.14
N TYR A 184 -3.68 -15.31 10.28
CA TYR A 184 -2.85 -16.24 11.05
C TYR A 184 -1.86 -17.03 10.19
N ILE A 185 -1.92 -16.91 8.87
CA ILE A 185 -1.19 -17.76 7.93
C ILE A 185 -0.01 -16.98 7.33
N LEU A 186 1.18 -17.63 7.32
CA LEU A 186 2.38 -17.16 6.63
C LEU A 186 2.78 -15.72 6.97
N ASN A 187 2.73 -15.35 8.25
CA ASN A 187 3.29 -14.09 8.72
C ASN A 187 4.80 -14.21 8.88
N THR A 188 5.54 -13.20 8.45
CA THR A 188 6.99 -13.15 8.61
C THR A 188 7.32 -12.64 10.03
N PRO A 189 8.02 -13.41 10.85
CA PRO A 189 8.20 -13.08 12.27
C PRO A 189 9.12 -11.88 12.51
N VAL A 190 10.01 -11.56 11.57
CA VAL A 190 11.02 -10.49 11.71
C VAL A 190 10.54 -9.19 11.09
N ILE A 191 9.76 -9.26 10.01
CA ILE A 191 9.25 -8.10 9.27
C ILE A 191 7.73 -8.19 9.25
N GLU A 192 7.09 -7.66 10.27
CA GLU A 192 5.63 -7.79 10.52
C GLU A 192 4.75 -7.28 9.38
N VAL A 193 5.28 -6.42 8.51
CA VAL A 193 4.57 -5.90 7.34
C VAL A 193 4.30 -6.98 6.29
N TYR A 194 5.10 -8.04 6.21
CA TYR A 194 4.88 -9.17 5.28
C TYR A 194 3.89 -10.18 5.89
N ARG A 195 2.62 -9.96 5.58
CA ARG A 195 1.48 -10.78 5.99
C ARG A 195 0.96 -11.57 4.80
N ASN A 196 1.77 -12.53 4.32
CA ASN A 196 1.57 -13.18 3.02
C ASN A 196 0.18 -13.83 2.88
N GLY A 197 -0.32 -14.53 3.90
CA GLY A 197 -1.65 -15.14 3.86
C GLY A 197 -2.77 -14.09 3.75
N PHE A 198 -2.68 -13.03 4.55
CA PHE A 198 -3.67 -11.96 4.56
C PHE A 198 -3.73 -11.20 3.21
N TYR A 199 -2.59 -10.80 2.68
CA TYR A 199 -2.56 -10.06 1.41
C TYR A 199 -2.88 -10.95 0.21
N LEU A 200 -2.48 -12.22 0.25
CA LEU A 200 -2.88 -13.19 -0.76
C LEU A 200 -4.40 -13.40 -0.77
N PHE A 201 -5.03 -13.51 0.40
CA PHE A 201 -6.49 -13.57 0.50
C PHE A 201 -7.16 -12.33 -0.12
N CYS A 202 -6.71 -11.13 0.24
CA CYS A 202 -7.23 -9.88 -0.31
C CYS A 202 -7.08 -9.82 -1.85
N PHE A 203 -5.90 -10.20 -2.36
CA PHE A 203 -5.63 -10.22 -3.79
C PHE A 203 -6.50 -11.24 -4.53
N LEU A 204 -6.64 -12.45 -3.98
CA LEU A 204 -7.50 -13.50 -4.56
C LEU A 204 -8.99 -13.14 -4.47
N ALA A 205 -9.45 -12.52 -3.39
CA ALA A 205 -10.81 -11.98 -3.30
C ALA A 205 -11.07 -10.95 -4.40
N GLY A 206 -10.09 -10.08 -4.68
CA GLY A 206 -10.13 -9.17 -5.82
C GLY A 206 -10.29 -9.89 -7.15
N TYR A 207 -9.46 -10.92 -7.39
CA TYR A 207 -9.45 -11.67 -8.63
C TYR A 207 -10.71 -12.55 -8.81
N ILE A 208 -11.08 -13.32 -7.78
CA ILE A 208 -12.12 -14.36 -7.85
C ILE A 208 -13.52 -13.74 -7.72
N LEU A 209 -13.69 -12.74 -6.84
CA LEU A 209 -14.99 -12.23 -6.43
C LEU A 209 -15.26 -10.83 -7.01
N PHE A 210 -14.44 -9.85 -6.64
CA PHE A 210 -14.70 -8.44 -6.94
C PHE A 210 -14.42 -8.05 -8.40
N SER A 211 -13.90 -8.95 -9.22
CA SER A 211 -13.77 -8.73 -10.67
C SER A 211 -15.08 -8.90 -11.45
N HIS A 212 -16.12 -9.49 -10.85
CA HIS A 212 -17.44 -9.62 -11.46
C HIS A 212 -18.23 -8.31 -11.42
N GLU A 213 -18.79 -7.88 -12.57
CA GLU A 213 -19.57 -6.65 -12.69
C GLU A 213 -20.79 -6.64 -11.77
N GLN A 214 -21.47 -7.79 -11.66
CA GLN A 214 -22.64 -7.94 -10.78
C GLN A 214 -22.27 -7.74 -9.30
N ILE A 215 -21.10 -8.20 -8.86
CA ILE A 215 -20.61 -7.98 -7.49
C ILE A 215 -20.23 -6.50 -7.29
N GLN A 216 -19.57 -5.87 -8.28
CA GLN A 216 -19.26 -4.45 -8.23
C GLN A 216 -20.53 -3.60 -8.14
N SER A 217 -21.57 -3.96 -8.90
CA SER A 217 -22.88 -3.28 -8.85
C SER A 217 -23.57 -3.50 -7.51
N LEU A 218 -23.46 -4.70 -6.94
CA LEU A 218 -23.99 -5.01 -5.62
C LEU A 218 -23.30 -4.19 -4.53
N LEU A 219 -21.96 -4.10 -4.56
CA LEU A 219 -21.20 -3.25 -3.63
C LEU A 219 -21.55 -1.77 -3.80
N ALA A 220 -21.73 -1.29 -5.03
CA ALA A 220 -22.15 0.08 -5.32
C ALA A 220 -23.53 0.39 -4.70
N LYS A 221 -24.47 -0.56 -4.75
CA LYS A 221 -25.79 -0.42 -4.12
C LYS A 221 -25.67 -0.27 -2.58
N TRP A 222 -24.83 -1.08 -1.96
CA TRP A 222 -24.67 -1.12 -0.50
C TRP A 222 -23.58 -0.19 0.02
N ALA A 223 -22.91 0.58 -0.85
CA ALA A 223 -21.78 1.44 -0.47
C ALA A 223 -22.09 2.40 0.71
N PRO A 224 -23.25 3.12 0.76
CA PRO A 224 -23.51 4.01 1.89
C PRO A 224 -23.60 3.25 3.22
N CYS A 225 -24.25 2.09 3.22
CA CYS A 225 -24.37 1.25 4.42
C CYS A 225 -23.01 0.72 4.86
N MET A 226 -22.18 0.21 3.92
CA MET A 226 -20.84 -0.30 4.23
C MET A 226 -19.91 0.80 4.75
N LEU A 227 -20.01 2.02 4.21
CA LEU A 227 -19.24 3.17 4.71
C LEU A 227 -19.70 3.58 6.11
N ALA A 228 -21.02 3.57 6.39
CA ALA A 228 -21.52 3.86 7.72
C ALA A 228 -21.03 2.82 8.74
N VAL A 229 -21.15 1.52 8.42
CA VAL A 229 -20.62 0.44 9.26
C VAL A 229 -19.12 0.59 9.48
N SER A 230 -18.35 0.86 8.41
CA SER A 230 -16.91 1.05 8.55
C SER A 230 -16.54 2.29 9.36
N GLY A 231 -17.34 3.36 9.28
CA GLY A 231 -17.18 4.57 10.11
C GLY A 231 -17.35 4.28 11.60
N VAL A 232 -18.41 3.53 11.96
CA VAL A 232 -18.62 3.07 13.35
C VAL A 232 -17.46 2.17 13.79
N LEU A 233 -17.07 1.20 12.96
CA LEU A 233 -15.97 0.29 13.27
C LEU A 233 -14.62 1.04 13.38
N ALA A 234 -14.40 2.10 12.60
CA ALA A 234 -13.21 2.96 12.71
C ALA A 234 -13.13 3.62 14.08
N VAL A 235 -14.25 4.17 14.57
CA VAL A 235 -14.31 4.78 15.92
C VAL A 235 -14.06 3.73 17.00
N VAL A 236 -14.77 2.60 16.95
CA VAL A 236 -14.63 1.52 17.93
C VAL A 236 -13.20 0.97 17.93
N TYR A 237 -12.61 0.74 16.74
CA TYR A 237 -11.23 0.29 16.57
C TYR A 237 -10.24 1.29 17.16
N THR A 238 -10.37 2.56 16.80
CA THR A 238 -9.48 3.62 17.26
C THR A 238 -9.52 3.75 18.78
N VAL A 239 -10.71 3.79 19.38
CA VAL A 239 -10.86 3.88 20.83
C VAL A 239 -10.30 2.64 21.54
N HIS A 240 -10.55 1.44 21.01
CA HIS A 240 -10.11 0.18 21.63
C HIS A 240 -8.58 0.03 21.62
N PHE A 241 -7.93 0.41 20.51
CA PHE A 241 -6.47 0.27 20.35
C PHE A 241 -5.69 1.56 20.60
N TRP A 242 -6.33 2.63 21.06
CA TRP A 242 -5.64 3.89 21.30
C TRP A 242 -4.44 3.74 22.24
N GLY A 243 -3.30 4.31 21.84
CA GLY A 243 -2.04 4.20 22.59
C GLY A 243 -1.31 2.86 22.44
N GLN A 244 -1.88 1.87 21.73
CA GLN A 244 -1.21 0.60 21.44
C GLN A 244 -0.54 0.63 20.07
N ASN A 245 0.51 -0.17 19.91
CA ASN A 245 1.13 -0.36 18.59
C ASN A 245 0.14 -1.07 17.64
N TYR A 246 -0.48 -0.28 16.75
CA TYR A 246 -1.47 -0.76 15.79
C TYR A 246 -0.90 -1.76 14.77
N ALA A 247 0.44 -1.76 14.57
CA ALA A 247 1.14 -2.67 13.67
C ALA A 247 1.59 -3.97 14.36
N ALA A 248 1.47 -4.08 15.69
CA ALA A 248 1.81 -5.29 16.40
C ALA A 248 0.98 -6.48 15.93
N LEU A 249 1.61 -7.64 15.78
CA LEU A 249 1.00 -8.84 15.20
C LEU A 249 -0.28 -9.28 15.92
N ASN A 250 -0.34 -9.13 17.25
CA ASN A 250 -1.54 -9.46 18.03
C ASN A 250 -2.72 -8.53 17.66
N ASN A 251 -2.48 -7.24 17.50
CA ASN A 251 -3.50 -6.27 17.09
C ASN A 251 -3.95 -6.51 15.64
N LEU A 252 -3.02 -6.92 14.77
CA LEU A 252 -3.33 -7.27 13.37
C LEU A 252 -4.15 -8.56 13.25
N LYS A 253 -4.02 -9.50 14.18
CA LYS A 253 -4.81 -10.74 14.24
C LYS A 253 -6.15 -10.57 14.97
N ALA A 254 -6.37 -9.45 15.65
CA ALA A 254 -7.61 -9.22 16.39
C ALA A 254 -8.84 -9.27 15.46
N PRO A 255 -9.95 -9.88 15.91
CA PRO A 255 -11.18 -9.93 15.14
C PRO A 255 -11.69 -8.54 14.73
N LEU A 256 -11.62 -7.57 15.64
CA LEU A 256 -12.07 -6.19 15.39
C LEU A 256 -11.27 -5.52 14.25
N THR A 257 -9.94 -5.73 14.20
CA THR A 257 -9.09 -5.20 13.14
C THR A 257 -9.51 -5.73 11.77
N ASN A 258 -9.75 -7.04 11.68
CA ASN A 258 -10.12 -7.69 10.42
C ASN A 258 -11.56 -7.37 10.03
N LEU A 259 -12.47 -7.24 10.99
CA LEU A 259 -13.85 -6.80 10.76
C LEU A 259 -13.85 -5.37 10.16
N TYR A 260 -13.14 -4.45 10.80
CA TYR A 260 -13.02 -3.08 10.31
C TYR A 260 -12.38 -3.06 8.91
N ALA A 261 -11.26 -3.74 8.72
CA ALA A 261 -10.56 -3.79 7.43
C ALA A 261 -11.46 -4.30 6.31
N TRP A 262 -12.24 -5.38 6.56
CA TRP A 262 -13.12 -5.95 5.56
C TRP A 262 -14.23 -4.99 5.14
N PHE A 263 -14.99 -4.46 6.10
CA PHE A 263 -16.10 -3.55 5.80
C PHE A 263 -15.63 -2.23 5.20
N ALA A 264 -14.47 -1.72 5.60
CA ALA A 264 -13.86 -0.55 4.96
C ALA A 264 -13.48 -0.84 3.50
N CYS A 265 -12.89 -2.00 3.19
CA CYS A 265 -12.60 -2.40 1.82
C CYS A 265 -13.88 -2.53 0.97
N LEU A 266 -14.94 -3.16 1.50
CA LEU A 266 -16.23 -3.26 0.80
C LEU A 266 -16.83 -1.88 0.53
N GLY A 267 -16.82 -1.01 1.55
CA GLY A 267 -17.31 0.37 1.45
C GLY A 267 -16.55 1.18 0.41
N VAL A 268 -15.22 1.12 0.44
CA VAL A 268 -14.35 1.86 -0.51
C VAL A 268 -14.50 1.34 -1.93
N LEU A 269 -14.52 0.02 -2.16
CA LEU A 269 -14.74 -0.55 -3.50
C LEU A 269 -16.13 -0.18 -4.03
N GLY A 270 -17.17 -0.28 -3.21
CA GLY A 270 -18.53 0.11 -3.58
C GLY A 270 -18.66 1.60 -3.86
N ALA A 271 -18.06 2.46 -3.04
CA ALA A 271 -18.00 3.92 -3.20
C ALA A 271 -17.29 4.30 -4.49
N GLY A 272 -16.17 3.66 -4.78
CA GLY A 272 -15.45 3.85 -6.03
C GLY A 272 -16.32 3.57 -7.25
N LYS A 273 -17.00 2.42 -7.28
CA LYS A 273 -17.89 2.07 -8.38
C LYS A 273 -19.10 3.02 -8.48
N ARG A 274 -19.65 3.45 -7.35
CA ARG A 274 -20.85 4.29 -7.32
C ARG A 274 -20.59 5.74 -7.70
N TRP A 275 -19.49 6.33 -7.22
CA TRP A 275 -19.26 7.79 -7.30
C TRP A 275 -18.03 8.18 -8.10
N LEU A 276 -17.04 7.28 -8.23
CA LEU A 276 -15.76 7.57 -8.86
C LEU A 276 -15.60 6.91 -10.23
N ASP A 277 -16.64 6.32 -10.83
CA ASP A 277 -16.57 5.66 -12.14
C ASP A 277 -16.64 6.68 -13.29
N LYS A 278 -15.82 7.74 -13.17
CA LYS A 278 -15.72 8.83 -14.15
C LYS A 278 -14.25 9.13 -14.45
N GLU A 279 -13.95 9.41 -15.71
CA GLU A 279 -12.62 9.83 -16.14
C GLU A 279 -12.63 11.33 -16.44
N THR A 280 -11.71 12.08 -15.82
CA THR A 280 -11.46 13.50 -16.06
C THR A 280 -9.99 13.68 -16.43
N ALA A 281 -9.61 14.85 -16.96
CA ALA A 281 -8.20 15.17 -17.22
C ALA A 281 -7.36 15.08 -15.94
N PHE A 282 -7.91 15.52 -14.81
CA PHE A 282 -7.25 15.44 -13.50
C PHE A 282 -7.04 13.98 -13.08
N THR A 283 -8.08 13.15 -13.11
CA THR A 283 -7.95 11.74 -12.66
C THR A 283 -7.02 10.95 -13.56
N ARG A 284 -6.98 11.22 -14.88
CA ARG A 284 -6.02 10.63 -15.82
C ARG A 284 -4.59 11.03 -15.49
N CYS A 285 -4.37 12.30 -15.20
CA CYS A 285 -3.07 12.85 -14.80
C CYS A 285 -2.57 12.18 -13.50
N MET A 286 -3.42 12.10 -12.47
CA MET A 286 -3.09 11.49 -11.19
C MET A 286 -2.83 9.98 -11.32
N ALA A 287 -3.67 9.25 -12.05
CA ALA A 287 -3.48 7.83 -12.30
C ALA A 287 -2.14 7.51 -12.99
N SER A 288 -1.71 8.37 -13.93
CA SER A 288 -0.42 8.22 -14.64
C SER A 288 0.81 8.50 -13.76
N ARG A 289 0.64 9.19 -12.63
CA ARG A 289 1.71 9.53 -11.68
C ARG A 289 1.68 8.69 -10.42
N SER A 290 0.61 7.92 -10.18
CA SER A 290 0.38 7.21 -8.91
C SER A 290 1.53 6.26 -8.54
N PHE A 291 2.13 5.57 -9.51
CA PHE A 291 3.28 4.70 -9.25
C PHE A 291 4.51 5.50 -8.82
N GLY A 292 4.82 6.60 -9.52
CA GLY A 292 5.92 7.49 -9.14
C GLY A 292 5.72 8.11 -7.75
N ILE A 293 4.51 8.57 -7.44
CA ILE A 293 4.16 9.06 -6.09
C ILE A 293 4.41 7.95 -5.07
N TYR A 294 3.92 6.72 -5.34
CA TYR A 294 4.07 5.59 -4.45
C TYR A 294 5.53 5.26 -4.12
N VAL A 295 6.42 5.23 -5.10
CA VAL A 295 7.81 4.81 -4.87
C VAL A 295 8.72 5.93 -4.35
N LEU A 296 8.38 7.19 -4.59
CA LEU A 296 9.24 8.33 -4.26
C LEU A 296 8.82 9.09 -2.98
N HIS A 297 7.55 8.94 -2.52
CA HIS A 297 7.07 9.74 -1.39
C HIS A 297 7.85 9.48 -0.10
N ASN A 298 8.14 8.21 0.23
CA ASN A 298 8.81 7.89 1.49
C ASN A 298 10.29 8.34 1.54
N PRO A 299 11.14 8.08 0.53
CA PRO A 299 12.49 8.62 0.52
C PRO A 299 12.51 10.16 0.59
N LEU A 300 11.65 10.84 -0.16
CA LEU A 300 11.55 12.29 -0.13
C LEU A 300 11.08 12.79 1.24
N LEU A 301 10.04 12.16 1.81
CA LEU A 301 9.52 12.48 3.14
C LEU A 301 10.60 12.37 4.21
N VAL A 302 11.33 11.26 4.24
CA VAL A 302 12.36 10.99 5.25
C VAL A 302 13.50 12.01 5.16
N LEU A 303 13.95 12.34 3.94
CA LEU A 303 14.97 13.38 3.73
C LEU A 303 14.49 14.76 4.15
N LEU A 304 13.24 15.13 3.84
CA LEU A 304 12.66 16.41 4.26
C LEU A 304 12.50 16.48 5.76
N ALA A 305 12.00 15.41 6.41
CA ALA A 305 11.86 15.36 7.85
C ALA A 305 13.22 15.51 8.56
N TRP A 306 14.24 14.80 8.07
CA TRP A 306 15.62 14.95 8.58
C TRP A 306 16.14 16.38 8.41
N ALA A 307 15.96 16.98 7.23
CA ALA A 307 16.43 18.35 6.99
C ALA A 307 15.71 19.36 7.89
N MET A 308 14.40 19.21 8.09
CA MET A 308 13.61 20.06 8.98
C MET A 308 14.05 19.93 10.45
N ASP A 309 14.39 18.72 10.91
CA ASP A 309 14.85 18.49 12.28
C ASP A 309 16.31 18.94 12.47
N LYS A 310 17.25 18.42 11.68
CA LYS A 310 18.68 18.57 11.90
C LYS A 310 19.30 19.88 11.37
N LEU A 311 18.75 20.40 10.25
CA LEU A 311 19.30 21.61 9.63
C LEU A 311 18.51 22.87 9.99
N LEU A 312 17.18 22.76 10.05
CA LEU A 312 16.28 23.91 10.20
C LEU A 312 15.67 24.02 11.59
N HIS A 313 15.79 22.98 12.41
CA HIS A 313 15.28 22.92 13.80
C HIS A 313 13.79 23.26 13.94
N PHE A 314 12.98 22.78 12.99
CA PHE A 314 11.53 22.98 13.02
C PHE A 314 10.90 22.18 14.18
N PRO A 315 9.90 22.75 14.88
CA PRO A 315 9.15 21.98 15.88
C PRO A 315 8.30 20.90 15.20
N VAL A 316 8.15 19.75 15.84
CA VAL A 316 7.48 18.55 15.26
C VAL A 316 6.06 18.83 14.77
N TRP A 317 5.28 19.68 15.47
CA TRP A 317 3.92 20.03 15.06
C TRP A 317 3.86 20.67 13.67
N SER A 318 4.86 21.48 13.31
CA SER A 318 4.93 22.12 11.98
C SER A 318 5.24 21.10 10.88
N MET A 319 5.96 20.02 11.20
CA MET A 319 6.28 18.97 10.25
C MET A 319 5.01 18.23 9.77
N TYR A 320 4.04 17.99 10.67
CA TYR A 320 2.75 17.39 10.28
C TYR A 320 1.98 18.22 9.25
N LEU A 321 2.15 19.54 9.26
CA LEU A 321 1.48 20.47 8.34
C LEU A 321 2.29 20.68 7.06
N LEU A 322 3.58 20.88 7.18
CA LEU A 322 4.43 21.27 6.06
C LEU A 322 4.82 20.09 5.17
N LEU A 323 5.08 18.90 5.72
CA LEU A 323 5.52 17.76 4.93
C LEU A 323 4.49 17.30 3.89
N PRO A 324 3.19 17.19 4.17
CA PRO A 324 2.20 16.87 3.13
C PRO A 324 2.20 17.91 2.00
N VAL A 325 2.32 19.19 2.33
CA VAL A 325 2.38 20.27 1.34
C VAL A 325 3.65 20.18 0.51
N LEU A 326 4.81 19.99 1.14
CA LEU A 326 6.08 19.83 0.44
C LEU A 326 6.08 18.59 -0.47
N LEU A 327 5.52 17.47 -0.02
CA LEU A 327 5.36 16.29 -0.88
C LEU A 327 4.46 16.58 -2.08
N ALA A 328 3.33 17.26 -1.88
CA ALA A 328 2.42 17.61 -2.96
C ALA A 328 3.07 18.57 -3.99
N LEU A 329 3.94 19.46 -3.54
CA LEU A 329 4.63 20.41 -4.42
C LEU A 329 5.85 19.79 -5.12
N LEU A 330 6.61 18.92 -4.45
CA LEU A 330 7.90 18.43 -4.95
C LEU A 330 7.78 17.11 -5.74
N LEU A 331 6.84 16.23 -5.42
CA LEU A 331 6.69 14.95 -6.13
C LEU A 331 6.33 15.12 -7.61
N PRO A 332 5.37 15.98 -8.02
CA PRO A 332 5.03 16.10 -9.44
C PRO A 332 6.20 16.56 -10.33
N PRO A 333 6.96 17.62 -10.00
CA PRO A 333 8.12 18.02 -10.81
C PRO A 333 9.24 16.98 -10.76
N LEU A 334 9.48 16.31 -9.64
CA LEU A 334 10.47 15.24 -9.53
C LEU A 334 10.13 14.07 -10.47
N ILE A 335 8.87 13.62 -10.48
CA ILE A 335 8.39 12.58 -11.40
C ILE A 335 8.53 13.04 -12.85
N ALA A 336 8.19 14.31 -13.14
CA ALA A 336 8.35 14.86 -14.49
C ALA A 336 9.82 14.91 -14.95
N LEU A 337 10.73 15.23 -14.05
CA LEU A 337 12.19 15.20 -14.32
C LEU A 337 12.68 13.77 -14.61
N ILE A 338 12.29 12.80 -13.77
CA ILE A 338 12.65 11.39 -13.96
C ILE A 338 12.12 10.88 -15.31
N LYS A 339 10.91 11.26 -15.72
CA LYS A 339 10.33 10.87 -17.02
C LYS A 339 11.12 11.40 -18.22
N ARG A 340 11.86 12.52 -18.10
CA ARG A 340 12.68 13.07 -19.18
C ARG A 340 13.97 12.28 -19.42
N ILE A 341 14.45 11.51 -18.42
CA ILE A 341 15.68 10.74 -18.51
C ILE A 341 15.31 9.28 -18.80
N PRO A 342 15.54 8.75 -20.03
CA PRO A 342 15.04 7.42 -20.43
C PRO A 342 15.47 6.28 -19.50
N VAL A 343 16.71 6.31 -19.01
CA VAL A 343 17.25 5.30 -18.08
C VAL A 343 16.51 5.35 -16.75
N LEU A 344 16.36 6.53 -16.14
CA LEU A 344 15.64 6.68 -14.87
C LEU A 344 14.15 6.40 -15.02
N ARG A 345 13.52 6.81 -16.12
CA ARG A 345 12.14 6.47 -16.43
C ARG A 345 11.89 4.95 -16.40
N THR A 346 12.81 4.20 -17.01
CA THR A 346 12.71 2.73 -17.04
C THR A 346 13.04 2.11 -15.69
N LEU A 347 14.11 2.55 -15.01
CA LEU A 347 14.59 1.95 -13.77
C LEU A 347 13.76 2.36 -12.55
N VAL A 348 13.22 3.58 -12.50
CA VAL A 348 12.48 4.08 -11.35
C VAL A 348 10.96 3.96 -11.54
N LEU A 349 10.45 4.22 -12.75
CA LEU A 349 9.01 4.23 -13.03
C LEU A 349 8.51 2.99 -13.77
N GLY A 350 9.41 2.11 -14.26
CA GLY A 350 9.02 0.92 -15.03
C GLY A 350 8.37 1.24 -16.39
N GLU A 351 8.48 2.51 -16.86
CA GLU A 351 7.93 2.98 -18.12
C GLU A 351 8.95 2.77 -19.26
N LYS A 352 8.45 2.60 -20.51
CA LYS A 352 9.28 2.54 -21.71
C LYS A 352 9.66 3.92 -22.19
#